data_8bb5819d5d19844b71eb7828582ab811
#
_entry.id   8bb5819d5d19844b71eb7828582ab811
#
_cell.length_a   1.000
_cell.length_b   1.000
_cell.length_c   1.000
_cell.angle_alpha   90.00
_cell.angle_beta   90.00
_cell.angle_gamma   90.00
#
_symmetry.space_group_name_H-M   'P 1'
#
loop_
_entity.id
_entity.type
_entity.pdbx_description
1 polymer ?
#
loop_
_entity_poly.entity_id
_entity_poly.type
_entity_poly.pdbx_seq_one_letter_code
_entity_poly.pdbx_strand_id
1 'polypeptide(L)'
;CIRDSGIPAERIRSISIMPCTAKKDEAARELLKHGGEQDVDLVLTVQEFAAMLDRRGIDLMSLEPAEFDSPFMSEGSGAAQLFATTGGVMEAALRTVSALAGGPDLGRIAFEPVRGLATFKEAEVETEAFGKLRIAVVHGMRAADEVIRLVREGRSPYHFVEVMACPGGCVGGGGTVRGIVWRSTLDRRQNAVYSTDASMKLRTSHENEDVVRLYRDFLGEPGSPLAHELLHCEYRERERRSEKPDYRTIESAVELASV
;
A
#
# COMPACT_ATOMS: atom_id res chain seq x y z
N CYS A 1 0.10 16.95 8.31
CA CYS A 1 1.08 18.06 8.14
C CYS A 1 0.40 19.43 8.28
N ILE A 2 -0.65 19.74 7.53
CA ILE A 2 -1.35 21.04 7.57
C ILE A 2 -1.79 21.37 9.00
N ARG A 3 -2.44 20.42 9.67
CA ARG A 3 -2.92 20.57 11.05
C ARG A 3 -1.79 20.92 12.03
N ASP A 4 -0.68 20.16 11.95
CA ASP A 4 0.37 20.23 12.98
C ASP A 4 1.39 21.34 12.72
N SER A 5 1.65 21.68 11.45
CA SER A 5 2.64 22.70 11.07
C SER A 5 2.06 24.10 10.89
N GLY A 6 0.73 24.21 10.72
CA GLY A 6 0.07 25.47 10.38
C GLY A 6 0.47 26.02 9.00
N ILE A 7 1.14 25.21 8.17
CA ILE A 7 1.52 25.63 6.82
C ILE A 7 0.29 25.53 5.92
N PRO A 8 -0.06 26.56 5.16
CA PRO A 8 -1.17 26.52 4.21
C PRO A 8 -0.97 25.43 3.15
N ALA A 9 -2.08 24.77 2.74
CA ALA A 9 -2.05 23.62 1.82
C ALA A 9 -1.31 23.93 0.51
N GLU A 10 -1.54 25.09 -0.06
CA GLU A 10 -0.91 25.57 -1.30
C GLU A 10 0.61 25.71 -1.23
N ARG A 11 1.18 25.72 -0.03
CA ARG A 11 2.64 25.76 0.22
C ARG A 11 3.26 24.39 0.48
N ILE A 12 2.45 23.35 0.58
CA ILE A 12 2.90 21.97 0.78
C ILE A 12 3.00 21.30 -0.59
N ARG A 13 4.04 20.52 -0.78
CA ARG A 13 4.18 19.61 -1.94
C ARG A 13 4.37 18.19 -1.46
N SER A 14 3.44 17.33 -1.88
CA SER A 14 3.42 15.92 -1.52
C SER A 14 3.96 15.08 -2.69
N ILE A 15 5.07 14.40 -2.43
CA ILE A 15 5.71 13.53 -3.44
C ILE A 15 5.64 12.09 -2.97
N SER A 16 5.13 11.23 -3.84
CA SER A 16 4.98 9.79 -3.58
C SER A 16 5.95 8.99 -4.44
N ILE A 17 6.78 8.14 -3.83
CA ILE A 17 7.68 7.22 -4.55
C ILE A 17 7.06 5.83 -4.48
N MET A 18 6.65 5.29 -5.65
CA MET A 18 5.79 4.11 -5.71
C MET A 18 6.32 3.02 -6.66
N PRO A 19 6.16 1.75 -6.31
CA PRO A 19 6.39 0.64 -7.24
C PRO A 19 5.28 0.52 -8.30
N CYS A 20 4.35 1.46 -8.35
CA CYS A 20 3.07 1.37 -9.06
C CYS A 20 2.90 2.51 -10.06
N THR A 21 2.58 2.18 -11.33
CA THR A 21 2.24 3.19 -12.34
C THR A 21 0.80 3.69 -12.21
N ALA A 22 -0.12 2.86 -11.69
CA ALA A 22 -1.53 3.24 -11.49
C ALA A 22 -1.71 4.35 -10.43
N LYS A 23 -0.75 4.54 -9.53
CA LYS A 23 -0.76 5.64 -8.56
C LYS A 23 -0.68 7.03 -9.21
N LYS A 24 -0.13 7.14 -10.42
CA LYS A 24 -0.17 8.40 -11.21
C LYS A 24 -1.61 8.76 -11.61
N ASP A 25 -2.40 7.78 -12.05
CA ASP A 25 -3.80 7.95 -12.37
C ASP A 25 -4.64 8.18 -11.10
N GLU A 26 -4.34 7.49 -10.02
CA GLU A 26 -5.01 7.66 -8.74
C GLU A 26 -4.85 9.08 -8.19
N ALA A 27 -3.62 9.60 -8.16
CA ALA A 27 -3.34 10.96 -7.69
C ALA A 27 -4.10 12.05 -8.47
N ALA A 28 -4.44 11.80 -9.73
CA ALA A 28 -5.16 12.73 -10.57
C ALA A 28 -6.70 12.70 -10.38
N ARG A 29 -7.23 11.85 -9.50
CA ARG A 29 -8.68 11.71 -9.29
C ARG A 29 -9.26 12.87 -8.49
N GLU A 30 -10.45 13.31 -8.85
CA GLU A 30 -11.15 14.40 -8.15
C GLU A 30 -11.42 14.09 -6.66
N LEU A 31 -11.65 12.83 -6.33
CA LEU A 31 -11.87 12.39 -4.95
C LEU A 31 -10.62 12.49 -4.05
N LEU A 32 -9.44 12.68 -4.65
CA LEU A 32 -8.16 12.90 -3.96
C LEU A 32 -7.70 14.35 -4.11
N LYS A 33 -8.66 15.27 -4.12
CA LYS A 33 -8.44 16.71 -4.09
C LYS A 33 -9.23 17.31 -2.95
N HIS A 34 -8.58 18.08 -2.12
CA HIS A 34 -9.21 18.78 -1.01
C HIS A 34 -8.95 20.29 -1.12
N GLY A 35 -10.01 21.08 -0.99
CA GLY A 35 -9.90 22.53 -1.11
C GLY A 35 -9.41 23.06 -2.47
N GLY A 36 -9.51 22.27 -3.53
CA GLY A 36 -8.98 22.60 -4.88
C GLY A 36 -7.54 22.18 -5.12
N GLU A 37 -6.83 21.71 -4.09
CA GLU A 37 -5.45 21.22 -4.17
C GLU A 37 -5.43 19.69 -4.24
N GLN A 38 -4.42 19.13 -4.92
CA GLN A 38 -4.21 17.69 -4.96
C GLN A 38 -3.55 17.20 -3.67
N ASP A 39 -3.99 16.06 -3.14
CA ASP A 39 -3.39 15.43 -1.96
C ASP A 39 -1.98 14.91 -2.25
N VAL A 40 -1.72 14.52 -3.50
CA VAL A 40 -0.40 14.10 -3.99
C VAL A 40 -0.08 14.85 -5.28
N ASP A 41 0.89 15.75 -5.22
CA ASP A 41 1.31 16.59 -6.37
C ASP A 41 2.07 15.79 -7.42
N LEU A 42 2.94 14.87 -6.98
CA LEU A 42 3.80 14.11 -7.87
C LEU A 42 3.93 12.65 -7.44
N VAL A 43 3.75 11.75 -8.39
CA VAL A 43 4.05 10.33 -8.21
C VAL A 43 5.25 9.95 -9.07
N LEU A 44 6.34 9.56 -8.43
CA LEU A 44 7.50 8.95 -9.06
C LEU A 44 7.44 7.43 -8.91
N THR A 45 7.68 6.72 -9.99
CA THR A 45 7.93 5.28 -9.90
C THR A 45 9.33 5.03 -9.33
N VAL A 46 9.56 3.85 -8.76
CA VAL A 46 10.90 3.45 -8.31
C VAL A 46 11.94 3.55 -9.43
N GLN A 47 11.55 3.25 -10.68
CA GLN A 47 12.44 3.39 -11.84
C GLN A 47 12.79 4.85 -12.13
N GLU A 48 11.80 5.74 -12.11
CA GLU A 48 12.01 7.18 -12.34
C GLU A 48 12.87 7.78 -11.23
N PHE A 49 12.62 7.39 -9.97
CA PHE A 49 13.42 7.82 -8.84
C PHE A 49 14.87 7.34 -8.94
N ALA A 50 15.09 6.06 -9.25
CA ALA A 50 16.44 5.52 -9.46
C ALA A 50 17.17 6.25 -10.58
N ALA A 51 16.52 6.51 -11.72
CA ALA A 51 17.09 7.27 -12.82
C ALA A 51 17.40 8.73 -12.45
N MET A 52 16.63 9.34 -11.56
CA MET A 52 16.89 10.68 -11.03
C MET A 52 18.16 10.69 -10.15
N LEU A 53 18.30 9.71 -9.25
CA LEU A 53 19.49 9.57 -8.41
C LEU A 53 20.76 9.37 -9.25
N ASP A 54 20.68 8.45 -10.23
CA ASP A 54 21.79 8.16 -11.15
C ASP A 54 22.26 9.43 -11.90
N ARG A 55 21.32 10.17 -12.48
CA ARG A 55 21.64 11.45 -13.16
C ARG A 55 22.26 12.50 -12.25
N ARG A 56 21.98 12.46 -10.95
CA ARG A 56 22.55 13.36 -9.94
C ARG A 56 23.86 12.83 -9.36
N GLY A 57 24.31 11.63 -9.75
CA GLY A 57 25.49 10.97 -9.20
C GLY A 57 25.32 10.59 -7.72
N ILE A 58 24.09 10.35 -7.26
CA ILE A 58 23.77 9.97 -5.89
C ILE A 58 23.74 8.45 -5.80
N ASP A 59 24.69 7.86 -5.08
CA ASP A 59 24.65 6.45 -4.69
C ASP A 59 23.92 6.31 -3.34
N LEU A 60 22.69 5.85 -3.39
CA LEU A 60 21.84 5.67 -2.22
C LEU A 60 22.47 4.75 -1.16
N MET A 61 23.27 3.75 -1.58
CA MET A 61 23.90 2.79 -0.68
C MET A 61 25.10 3.35 0.05
N SER A 62 25.66 4.46 -0.40
CA SER A 62 26.79 5.16 0.23
C SER A 62 26.39 6.30 1.15
N LEU A 63 25.08 6.61 1.23
CA LEU A 63 24.59 7.68 2.09
C LEU A 63 24.57 7.24 3.55
N GLU A 64 24.97 8.15 4.44
CA GLU A 64 24.79 7.92 5.87
C GLU A 64 23.29 7.98 6.24
N PRO A 65 22.85 7.13 7.17
CA PRO A 65 21.48 7.19 7.68
C PRO A 65 21.20 8.56 8.34
N ALA A 66 20.00 9.06 8.14
CA ALA A 66 19.52 10.29 8.78
C ALA A 66 18.15 10.08 9.39
N GLU A 67 17.83 10.87 10.40
CA GLU A 67 16.50 10.90 11.00
C GLU A 67 15.53 11.67 10.11
N PHE A 68 14.24 11.43 10.29
CA PHE A 68 13.20 12.21 9.64
C PHE A 68 13.16 13.64 10.20
N ASP A 69 12.88 14.62 9.35
CA ASP A 69 12.74 16.02 9.76
C ASP A 69 11.57 16.25 10.73
N SER A 70 10.54 15.42 10.64
CA SER A 70 9.41 15.41 11.57
C SER A 70 9.36 14.07 12.30
N PRO A 71 9.21 14.06 13.63
CA PRO A 71 9.04 12.83 14.39
C PRO A 71 7.67 12.18 14.18
N PHE A 72 6.67 12.92 13.67
CA PHE A 72 5.32 12.38 13.48
C PHE A 72 5.28 11.44 12.27
N MET A 73 4.75 10.24 12.47
CA MET A 73 4.69 9.16 11.48
C MET A 73 6.07 8.73 10.93
N SER A 74 7.13 8.96 11.72
CA SER A 74 8.49 8.57 11.38
C SER A 74 8.79 7.11 11.69
N GLU A 75 8.05 6.49 12.59
CA GLU A 75 8.21 5.08 12.93
C GLU A 75 7.25 4.21 12.11
N GLY A 76 7.79 3.32 11.29
CA GLY A 76 7.03 2.31 10.57
C GLY A 76 6.85 1.03 11.37
N SER A 77 5.85 0.23 11.03
CA SER A 77 5.66 -1.11 11.59
C SER A 77 5.96 -2.20 10.57
N GLY A 78 6.27 -3.42 11.06
CA GLY A 78 6.39 -4.60 10.20
C GLY A 78 5.11 -4.84 9.39
N ALA A 79 3.94 -4.63 9.98
CA ALA A 79 2.67 -4.69 9.29
C ALA A 79 2.62 -3.75 8.07
N ALA A 80 3.12 -2.52 8.19
CA ALA A 80 3.18 -1.57 7.08
C ALA A 80 4.12 -2.05 5.96
N GLN A 81 5.25 -2.66 6.31
CA GLN A 81 6.19 -3.22 5.32
C GLN A 81 5.55 -4.34 4.49
N LEU A 82 4.73 -5.18 5.12
CA LEU A 82 4.06 -6.29 4.46
C LEU A 82 3.11 -5.86 3.34
N PHE A 83 2.60 -4.63 3.34
CA PHE A 83 1.71 -4.10 2.29
C PHE A 83 2.33 -4.17 0.90
N ALA A 84 3.66 -4.27 0.80
CA ALA A 84 4.36 -4.41 -0.46
C ALA A 84 4.18 -5.79 -1.12
N THR A 85 3.69 -6.80 -0.39
CA THR A 85 3.55 -8.19 -0.87
C THR A 85 2.10 -8.64 -0.92
N THR A 86 1.81 -9.61 -1.79
CA THR A 86 0.49 -10.27 -1.81
C THR A 86 0.29 -11.07 -0.53
N GLY A 87 -0.82 -10.85 0.14
CA GLY A 87 -1.13 -11.39 1.46
C GLY A 87 -0.68 -10.49 2.61
N GLY A 88 0.08 -9.43 2.32
CA GLY A 88 0.64 -8.57 3.35
C GLY A 88 -0.38 -7.65 4.01
N VAL A 89 -1.32 -7.11 3.25
CA VAL A 89 -2.43 -6.32 3.81
C VAL A 89 -3.33 -7.21 4.65
N MET A 90 -3.61 -8.43 4.16
CA MET A 90 -4.37 -9.44 4.90
C MET A 90 -3.68 -9.80 6.22
N GLU A 91 -2.38 -10.10 6.19
CA GLU A 91 -1.63 -10.44 7.39
C GLU A 91 -1.62 -9.26 8.39
N ALA A 92 -1.41 -8.04 7.91
CA ALA A 92 -1.44 -6.84 8.75
C ALA A 92 -2.82 -6.64 9.41
N ALA A 93 -3.91 -6.83 8.66
CA ALA A 93 -5.27 -6.76 9.18
C ALA A 93 -5.54 -7.87 10.21
N LEU A 94 -5.13 -9.10 9.91
CA LEU A 94 -5.34 -10.24 10.81
C LEU A 94 -4.57 -10.10 12.13
N ARG A 95 -3.37 -9.53 12.12
CA ARG A 95 -2.63 -9.22 13.35
C ARG A 95 -3.45 -8.31 14.29
N THR A 96 -4.07 -7.29 13.73
CA THR A 96 -4.91 -6.37 14.49
C THR A 96 -6.24 -7.00 14.92
N VAL A 97 -6.95 -7.64 13.98
CA VAL A 97 -8.24 -8.31 14.28
C VAL A 97 -8.06 -9.40 15.33
N SER A 98 -7.02 -10.22 15.19
CA SER A 98 -6.73 -11.28 16.16
C SER A 98 -6.46 -10.74 17.56
N ALA A 99 -5.69 -9.66 17.67
CA ALA A 99 -5.40 -9.04 18.95
C ALA A 99 -6.65 -8.44 19.62
N LEU A 100 -7.53 -7.79 18.82
CA LEU A 100 -8.74 -7.15 19.34
C LEU A 100 -9.90 -8.12 19.58
N ALA A 101 -9.95 -9.24 18.89
CA ALA A 101 -11.05 -10.19 18.91
C ALA A 101 -10.75 -11.50 19.67
N GLY A 102 -9.68 -11.53 20.45
CA GLY A 102 -9.31 -12.72 21.24
C GLY A 102 -8.83 -13.89 20.39
N GLY A 103 -8.12 -13.62 19.29
CA GLY A 103 -7.51 -14.65 18.45
C GLY A 103 -6.07 -14.99 18.85
N PRO A 104 -5.38 -15.85 18.08
CA PRO A 104 -3.98 -16.17 18.30
C PRO A 104 -3.09 -14.92 18.14
N ASP A 105 -1.98 -14.87 18.88
CA ASP A 105 -1.00 -13.77 18.75
C ASP A 105 -0.26 -13.87 17.42
N LEU A 106 -0.81 -13.22 16.40
CA LEU A 106 -0.22 -13.14 15.06
C LEU A 106 0.85 -12.03 14.96
N GLY A 107 0.97 -11.16 15.97
CA GLY A 107 1.95 -10.07 15.97
C GLY A 107 3.39 -10.56 16.03
N ARG A 108 3.63 -11.72 16.65
CA ARG A 108 4.97 -12.29 16.86
C ARG A 108 5.40 -13.32 15.85
N ILE A 109 4.48 -13.82 15.03
CA ILE A 109 4.76 -14.89 14.06
C ILE A 109 4.47 -14.45 12.63
N ALA A 110 5.06 -15.17 11.68
CA ALA A 110 4.72 -15.10 10.27
C ALA A 110 3.44 -15.91 10.02
N PHE A 111 2.44 -15.32 9.38
CA PHE A 111 1.23 -16.05 9.02
C PHE A 111 1.40 -16.68 7.62
N GLU A 112 2.14 -17.79 7.57
CA GLU A 112 2.53 -18.49 6.34
C GLU A 112 1.38 -18.79 5.37
N PRO A 113 0.14 -19.12 5.81
CA PRO A 113 -0.95 -19.44 4.88
C PRO A 113 -1.25 -18.35 3.85
N VAL A 114 -0.97 -17.06 4.15
CA VAL A 114 -1.21 -15.96 3.21
C VAL A 114 0.06 -15.45 2.54
N ARG A 115 1.23 -16.01 2.87
CA ARG A 115 2.52 -15.63 2.30
C ARG A 115 2.83 -16.35 0.97
N GLY A 116 3.85 -15.89 0.26
CA GLY A 116 4.35 -16.49 -0.98
C GLY A 116 3.66 -16.06 -2.24
N LEU A 117 4.04 -16.64 -3.38
CA LEU A 117 3.65 -16.24 -4.74
C LEU A 117 2.50 -17.08 -5.34
N ALA A 118 1.77 -17.86 -4.54
CA ALA A 118 0.56 -18.52 -5.03
C ALA A 118 -0.49 -17.45 -5.38
N THR A 119 -1.11 -17.58 -6.57
CA THR A 119 -2.07 -16.57 -7.08
C THR A 119 -3.39 -16.56 -6.32
N PHE A 120 -3.73 -17.66 -5.69
CA PHE A 120 -4.89 -17.82 -4.84
C PHE A 120 -4.46 -18.52 -3.56
N LYS A 121 -4.76 -17.94 -2.42
CA LYS A 121 -4.44 -18.46 -1.09
C LYS A 121 -5.66 -18.33 -0.20
N GLU A 122 -5.89 -19.30 0.64
CA GLU A 122 -7.00 -19.32 1.59
C GLU A 122 -6.46 -19.65 2.98
N ALA A 123 -7.10 -19.11 3.99
CA ALA A 123 -6.83 -19.45 5.36
C ALA A 123 -8.08 -19.30 6.23
N GLU A 124 -8.02 -19.90 7.41
CA GLU A 124 -9.01 -19.74 8.46
C GLU A 124 -8.30 -19.27 9.73
N VAL A 125 -8.91 -18.32 10.42
CA VAL A 125 -8.45 -17.80 11.71
C VAL A 125 -9.60 -17.90 12.68
N GLU A 126 -9.38 -18.54 13.82
CA GLU A 126 -10.36 -18.61 14.91
C GLU A 126 -10.19 -17.40 15.82
N THR A 127 -11.29 -16.75 16.17
CA THR A 127 -11.34 -15.62 17.13
C THR A 127 -12.47 -15.82 18.12
N GLU A 128 -12.30 -15.33 19.35
CA GLU A 128 -13.36 -15.43 20.37
C GLU A 128 -14.59 -14.60 20.01
N ALA A 129 -14.37 -13.39 19.46
CA ALA A 129 -15.46 -12.46 19.16
C ALA A 129 -16.27 -12.83 17.92
N PHE A 130 -15.62 -13.40 16.88
CA PHE A 130 -16.24 -13.64 15.56
C PHE A 130 -16.26 -15.12 15.16
N GLY A 131 -15.72 -16.01 16.00
CA GLY A 131 -15.55 -17.42 15.64
C GLY A 131 -14.57 -17.59 14.47
N LYS A 132 -14.89 -18.52 13.59
CA LYS A 132 -14.04 -18.89 12.46
C LYS A 132 -14.18 -17.89 11.30
N LEU A 133 -13.12 -17.13 11.05
CA LEU A 133 -12.98 -16.23 9.91
C LEU A 133 -12.31 -16.95 8.74
N ARG A 134 -12.99 -16.99 7.60
CA ARG A 134 -12.43 -17.49 6.34
C ARG A 134 -11.98 -16.32 5.49
N ILE A 135 -10.77 -16.39 5.00
CA ILE A 135 -10.14 -15.34 4.22
C ILE A 135 -9.59 -15.88 2.90
N ALA A 136 -9.51 -15.01 1.90
CA ALA A 136 -8.85 -15.28 0.64
C ALA A 136 -7.89 -14.14 0.26
N VAL A 137 -6.78 -14.51 -0.34
CA VAL A 137 -5.80 -13.58 -0.91
C VAL A 137 -5.58 -13.94 -2.37
N VAL A 138 -5.83 -13.01 -3.26
CA VAL A 138 -5.66 -13.22 -4.70
C VAL A 138 -4.79 -12.12 -5.31
N HIS A 139 -3.97 -12.48 -6.29
CA HIS A 139 -3.29 -11.52 -7.11
C HIS A 139 -3.40 -11.84 -8.60
N GLY A 140 -3.43 -10.78 -9.42
CA GLY A 140 -3.72 -10.86 -10.84
C GLY A 140 -5.22 -10.88 -11.13
N MET A 141 -5.62 -10.23 -12.22
CA MET A 141 -7.04 -9.97 -12.51
C MET A 141 -7.86 -11.23 -12.81
N ARG A 142 -7.22 -12.30 -13.30
CA ARG A 142 -7.92 -13.57 -13.55
C ARG A 142 -8.41 -14.21 -12.23
N ALA A 143 -7.56 -14.27 -11.22
CA ALA A 143 -7.92 -14.81 -9.91
C ALA A 143 -8.94 -13.89 -9.19
N ALA A 144 -8.79 -12.57 -9.36
CA ALA A 144 -9.75 -11.61 -8.85
C ALA A 144 -11.15 -11.80 -9.45
N ASP A 145 -11.26 -12.01 -10.77
CA ASP A 145 -12.54 -12.26 -11.45
C ASP A 145 -13.23 -13.52 -10.93
N GLU A 146 -12.49 -14.55 -10.62
CA GLU A 146 -13.02 -15.80 -10.05
C GLU A 146 -13.68 -15.55 -8.68
N VAL A 147 -13.02 -14.81 -7.80
CA VAL A 147 -13.58 -14.46 -6.48
C VAL A 147 -14.77 -13.51 -6.61
N ILE A 148 -14.69 -12.50 -7.49
CA ILE A 148 -15.79 -11.57 -7.75
C ILE A 148 -17.03 -12.32 -8.25
N ARG A 149 -16.84 -13.34 -9.11
CA ARG A 149 -17.94 -14.17 -9.57
C ARG A 149 -18.61 -14.91 -8.42
N LEU A 150 -17.83 -15.52 -7.50
CA LEU A 150 -18.39 -16.17 -6.31
C LEU A 150 -19.20 -15.19 -5.44
N VAL A 151 -18.69 -13.97 -5.26
CA VAL A 151 -19.39 -12.92 -4.48
C VAL A 151 -20.72 -12.54 -5.18
N ARG A 152 -20.71 -12.31 -6.49
CA ARG A 152 -21.91 -11.96 -7.27
C ARG A 152 -22.97 -13.07 -7.26
N GLU A 153 -22.54 -14.32 -7.24
CA GLU A 153 -23.42 -15.50 -7.17
C GLU A 153 -23.92 -15.80 -5.74
N GLY A 154 -23.50 -15.01 -4.73
CA GLY A 154 -23.83 -15.26 -3.32
C GLY A 154 -23.22 -16.54 -2.77
N ARG A 155 -22.16 -17.05 -3.38
CA ARG A 155 -21.50 -18.33 -3.07
C ARG A 155 -20.13 -18.16 -2.40
N SER A 156 -19.69 -16.93 -2.19
CA SER A 156 -18.40 -16.67 -1.54
C SER A 156 -18.44 -17.16 -0.08
N PRO A 157 -17.56 -18.04 0.34
CA PRO A 157 -17.44 -18.45 1.73
C PRO A 157 -16.58 -17.52 2.58
N TYR A 158 -15.99 -16.47 1.96
CA TYR A 158 -14.99 -15.61 2.59
C TYR A 158 -15.64 -14.42 3.29
N HIS A 159 -15.15 -14.12 4.49
CA HIS A 159 -15.50 -12.94 5.26
C HIS A 159 -14.66 -11.73 4.85
N PHE A 160 -13.40 -11.99 4.42
CA PHE A 160 -12.49 -10.95 3.96
C PHE A 160 -11.65 -11.45 2.77
N VAL A 161 -11.50 -10.60 1.75
CA VAL A 161 -10.75 -10.92 0.53
C VAL A 161 -9.76 -9.79 0.23
N GLU A 162 -8.47 -10.14 0.14
CA GLU A 162 -7.45 -9.24 -0.42
C GLU A 162 -7.32 -9.47 -1.91
N VAL A 163 -7.36 -8.38 -2.69
CA VAL A 163 -7.12 -8.41 -4.14
C VAL A 163 -5.97 -7.49 -4.50
N MET A 164 -4.94 -8.01 -5.14
CA MET A 164 -3.86 -7.23 -5.72
C MET A 164 -3.79 -7.44 -7.24
N ALA A 165 -3.69 -6.34 -8.00
CA ALA A 165 -3.65 -6.42 -9.46
C ALA A 165 -2.34 -6.99 -9.98
N CYS A 166 -1.21 -6.67 -9.32
CA CYS A 166 0.12 -7.06 -9.76
C CYS A 166 0.53 -8.45 -9.24
N PRO A 167 1.23 -9.27 -10.05
CA PRO A 167 1.78 -10.53 -9.58
C PRO A 167 2.76 -10.33 -8.41
N GLY A 168 2.53 -11.03 -7.31
CA GLY A 168 3.33 -10.93 -6.10
C GLY A 168 3.04 -9.70 -5.23
N GLY A 169 2.10 -8.85 -5.63
CA GLY A 169 1.78 -7.59 -4.97
C GLY A 169 2.59 -6.41 -5.50
N CYS A 170 2.74 -5.35 -4.70
CA CYS A 170 3.44 -4.12 -5.10
C CYS A 170 4.92 -4.34 -5.44
N VAL A 171 5.57 -5.34 -4.87
CA VAL A 171 6.95 -5.75 -5.25
C VAL A 171 7.07 -6.15 -6.72
N GLY A 172 5.95 -6.54 -7.36
CA GLY A 172 5.83 -6.83 -8.79
C GLY A 172 5.18 -5.72 -9.59
N GLY A 173 5.03 -4.53 -9.03
CA GLY A 173 4.39 -3.39 -9.68
C GLY A 173 5.08 -2.91 -10.94
N GLY A 174 4.31 -2.28 -11.83
CA GLY A 174 4.79 -1.81 -13.14
C GLY A 174 5.85 -0.70 -13.07
N GLY A 175 6.00 -0.03 -11.92
CA GLY A 175 7.02 0.98 -11.66
C GLY A 175 8.32 0.43 -11.06
N THR A 176 8.46 -0.90 -10.92
CA THR A 176 9.68 -1.53 -10.42
C THR A 176 10.62 -1.93 -11.55
N VAL A 177 11.93 -1.99 -11.29
CA VAL A 177 12.91 -2.52 -12.23
C VAL A 177 12.67 -4.01 -12.48
N ARG A 178 12.59 -4.43 -13.72
CA ARG A 178 12.44 -5.86 -14.07
C ARG A 178 13.80 -6.55 -14.01
N GLY A 179 13.85 -7.65 -13.24
CA GLY A 179 15.00 -8.54 -13.26
C GLY A 179 15.00 -9.48 -14.49
N ILE A 180 16.15 -10.07 -14.81
CA ILE A 180 16.31 -11.02 -15.93
C ILE A 180 15.42 -12.24 -15.73
N VAL A 181 15.36 -12.79 -14.50
CA VAL A 181 14.46 -13.89 -14.13
C VAL A 181 13.39 -13.32 -13.19
N TRP A 182 12.25 -13.02 -13.77
CA TRP A 182 11.18 -12.29 -13.07
C TRP A 182 10.72 -12.96 -11.77
N ARG A 183 10.48 -14.28 -11.79
CA ARG A 183 10.02 -14.99 -10.60
C ARG A 183 11.04 -14.94 -9.47
N SER A 184 12.30 -15.22 -9.72
CA SER A 184 13.34 -15.15 -8.68
C SER A 184 13.56 -13.72 -8.16
N THR A 185 13.26 -12.72 -8.97
CA THR A 185 13.29 -11.32 -8.54
C THR A 185 12.15 -11.04 -7.56
N LEU A 186 10.95 -11.53 -7.83
CA LEU A 186 9.82 -11.41 -6.91
C LEU A 186 10.08 -12.13 -5.59
N ASP A 187 10.59 -13.37 -5.64
CA ASP A 187 10.93 -14.16 -4.44
C ASP A 187 11.94 -13.40 -3.56
N ARG A 188 12.99 -12.84 -4.16
CA ARG A 188 13.99 -12.06 -3.40
C ARG A 188 13.40 -10.80 -2.76
N ARG A 189 12.53 -10.09 -3.47
CA ARG A 189 11.87 -8.89 -2.94
C ARG A 189 10.91 -9.22 -1.80
N GLN A 190 10.12 -10.27 -1.96
CA GLN A 190 9.25 -10.73 -0.88
C GLN A 190 10.04 -11.14 0.36
N ASN A 191 11.11 -11.93 0.18
CA ASN A 191 11.95 -12.35 1.28
C ASN A 191 12.61 -11.16 1.99
N ALA A 192 13.01 -10.12 1.26
CA ALA A 192 13.52 -8.89 1.86
C ALA A 192 12.45 -8.20 2.73
N VAL A 193 11.21 -8.08 2.23
CA VAL A 193 10.10 -7.52 2.99
C VAL A 193 9.80 -8.34 4.25
N TYR A 194 9.76 -9.67 4.13
CA TYR A 194 9.52 -10.55 5.28
C TYR A 194 10.64 -10.48 6.31
N SER A 195 11.90 -10.37 5.86
CA SER A 195 13.05 -10.19 6.75
C SER A 195 12.99 -8.85 7.48
N THR A 196 12.58 -7.79 6.77
CA THR A 196 12.40 -6.47 7.38
C THR A 196 11.31 -6.53 8.44
N ASP A 197 10.10 -7.06 8.12
CA ASP A 197 9.04 -7.26 9.10
C ASP A 197 9.53 -8.03 10.34
N ALA A 198 10.24 -9.13 10.13
CA ALA A 198 10.74 -9.97 11.21
C ALA A 198 11.77 -9.29 12.12
N SER A 199 12.53 -8.34 11.58
CA SER A 199 13.56 -7.59 12.32
C SER A 199 13.00 -6.39 13.09
N MET A 200 11.79 -5.93 12.75
CA MET A 200 11.19 -4.76 13.40
C MET A 200 10.67 -5.08 14.79
N LYS A 201 10.90 -4.17 15.73
CA LYS A 201 10.36 -4.25 17.10
C LYS A 201 8.85 -4.07 17.09
N LEU A 202 8.38 -3.07 16.37
CA LEU A 202 6.96 -2.79 16.17
C LEU A 202 6.47 -3.57 14.95
N ARG A 203 5.64 -4.59 15.15
CA ARG A 203 5.18 -5.47 14.08
C ARG A 203 3.70 -5.33 13.73
N THR A 204 2.94 -4.58 14.52
CA THR A 204 1.50 -4.40 14.38
C THR A 204 1.15 -2.93 14.15
N SER A 205 0.05 -2.66 13.46
CA SER A 205 -0.38 -1.29 13.19
C SER A 205 -1.06 -0.65 14.39
N HIS A 206 -1.81 -1.43 15.17
CA HIS A 206 -2.58 -0.94 16.32
C HIS A 206 -1.71 -0.58 17.54
N GLU A 207 -0.46 -1.04 17.58
CA GLU A 207 0.53 -0.68 18.61
C GLU A 207 1.40 0.53 18.21
N ASN A 208 1.24 1.06 16.99
CA ASN A 208 1.97 2.25 16.57
C ASN A 208 1.43 3.49 17.27
N GLU A 209 2.23 4.08 18.15
CA GLU A 209 1.84 5.22 18.96
C GLU A 209 1.46 6.46 18.14
N ASP A 210 2.08 6.67 16.98
CA ASP A 210 1.71 7.77 16.09
C ASP A 210 0.32 7.55 15.48
N VAL A 211 -0.02 6.31 15.12
CA VAL A 211 -1.36 5.94 14.63
C VAL A 211 -2.39 6.09 15.75
N VAL A 212 -2.10 5.58 16.93
CA VAL A 212 -2.98 5.71 18.11
C VAL A 212 -3.22 7.19 18.44
N ARG A 213 -2.17 8.00 18.44
CA ARG A 213 -2.26 9.45 18.67
C ARG A 213 -3.09 10.16 17.60
N LEU A 214 -2.90 9.79 16.31
CA LEU A 214 -3.68 10.35 15.20
C LEU A 214 -5.18 10.09 15.37
N TYR A 215 -5.56 8.89 15.77
CA TYR A 215 -6.95 8.58 16.06
C TYR A 215 -7.47 9.37 17.28
N ARG A 216 -6.76 9.29 18.40
CA ARG A 216 -7.18 9.97 19.64
C ARG A 216 -7.32 11.49 19.47
N ASP A 217 -6.38 12.13 18.77
CA ASP A 217 -6.26 13.59 18.74
C ASP A 217 -6.96 14.23 17.52
N PHE A 218 -7.31 13.43 16.48
CA PHE A 218 -7.85 13.96 15.26
C PHE A 218 -8.97 13.13 14.63
N LEU A 219 -8.76 11.84 14.35
CA LEU A 219 -9.73 11.02 13.63
C LEU A 219 -10.88 10.53 14.51
N GLY A 220 -10.74 10.59 15.83
CA GLY A 220 -11.64 9.97 16.79
C GLY A 220 -11.32 8.49 16.98
N GLU A 221 -12.33 7.64 16.96
CA GLU A 221 -12.16 6.18 17.03
C GLU A 221 -12.12 5.55 15.62
N PRO A 222 -11.57 4.35 15.47
CA PRO A 222 -11.63 3.60 14.22
C PRO A 222 -13.08 3.43 13.74
N GLY A 223 -13.35 3.83 12.49
CA GLY A 223 -14.71 3.81 11.93
C GLY A 223 -15.56 5.04 12.27
N SER A 224 -15.01 6.06 12.94
CA SER A 224 -15.70 7.34 13.12
C SER A 224 -16.07 7.99 11.78
N PRO A 225 -17.07 8.87 11.74
CA PRO A 225 -17.44 9.57 10.50
C PRO A 225 -16.26 10.28 9.84
N LEU A 226 -15.41 10.94 10.62
CA LEU A 226 -14.23 11.65 10.10
C LEU A 226 -13.17 10.68 9.58
N ALA A 227 -12.92 9.57 10.29
CA ALA A 227 -12.00 8.54 9.81
C ALA A 227 -12.52 7.91 8.52
N HIS A 228 -13.82 7.67 8.40
CA HIS A 228 -14.43 7.15 7.18
C HIS A 228 -14.30 8.14 6.02
N GLU A 229 -14.60 9.41 6.24
CA GLU A 229 -14.47 10.47 5.23
C GLU A 229 -13.04 10.60 4.69
N LEU A 230 -12.04 10.59 5.57
CA LEU A 230 -10.65 10.86 5.20
C LEU A 230 -9.85 9.64 4.76
N LEU A 231 -10.23 8.44 5.20
CA LEU A 231 -9.43 7.23 4.95
C LEU A 231 -10.07 6.27 3.95
N HIS A 232 -11.33 6.47 3.58
CA HIS A 232 -12.03 5.60 2.66
C HIS A 232 -12.37 6.34 1.36
N CYS A 233 -12.33 5.61 0.26
CA CYS A 233 -12.68 6.12 -1.05
C CYS A 233 -13.91 5.41 -1.59
N GLU A 234 -14.85 6.17 -2.16
CA GLU A 234 -15.95 5.61 -2.93
C GLU A 234 -15.49 5.35 -4.37
N TYR A 235 -15.73 4.11 -4.85
CA TYR A 235 -15.45 3.76 -6.23
C TYR A 235 -16.66 4.10 -7.10
N ARG A 236 -16.40 4.84 -8.20
CA ARG A 236 -17.41 5.14 -9.22
C ARG A 236 -17.08 4.43 -10.52
N GLU A 237 -18.09 4.06 -11.28
CA GLU A 237 -17.91 3.54 -12.62
C GLU A 237 -17.17 4.59 -13.47
N ARG A 238 -16.13 4.15 -14.17
CA ARG A 238 -15.36 5.00 -15.06
C ARG A 238 -15.77 4.72 -16.49
N GLU A 239 -15.97 5.78 -17.26
CA GLU A 239 -16.08 5.65 -18.70
C GLU A 239 -14.82 4.97 -19.28
N ARG A 240 -15.02 4.01 -20.17
CA ARG A 240 -13.88 3.43 -20.89
C ARG A 240 -13.27 4.55 -21.73
N ARG A 241 -11.98 4.85 -21.51
CA ARG A 241 -11.26 5.75 -22.39
C ARG A 241 -11.34 5.19 -23.81
N SER A 242 -12.13 5.85 -24.68
CA SER A 242 -12.28 5.50 -26.09
C SER A 242 -11.06 5.91 -26.92
N GLU A 243 -10.22 6.79 -26.41
CA GLU A 243 -9.05 7.31 -27.10
C GLU A 243 -7.76 6.73 -26.51
N LYS A 244 -6.86 6.30 -27.40
CA LYS A 244 -5.49 5.95 -26.99
C LYS A 244 -4.84 7.20 -26.39
N PRO A 245 -4.12 7.10 -25.25
CA PRO A 245 -3.40 8.24 -24.70
C PRO A 245 -2.50 8.83 -25.78
N ASP A 246 -2.57 10.15 -25.98
CA ASP A 246 -1.61 10.84 -26.84
C ASP A 246 -0.26 10.89 -26.11
N TYR A 247 0.63 9.98 -26.47
CA TYR A 247 1.96 9.89 -25.88
C TYR A 247 2.87 11.07 -26.23
N ARG A 248 2.46 11.98 -27.15
CA ARG A 248 3.23 13.17 -27.51
C ARG A 248 3.33 14.21 -26.40
N THR A 249 2.40 14.19 -25.44
CA THR A 249 2.46 15.07 -24.26
C THR A 249 3.55 14.66 -23.25
N ILE A 250 4.13 13.47 -23.38
CA ILE A 250 5.20 12.99 -22.49
C ILE A 250 6.56 13.58 -22.89
N GLU A 251 6.78 13.82 -24.20
CA GLU A 251 8.02 14.41 -24.69
C GLU A 251 8.19 15.87 -24.22
N SER A 252 7.11 16.64 -24.15
CA SER A 252 7.15 18.02 -23.63
C SER A 252 7.39 18.09 -22.12
N ALA A 253 6.98 17.09 -21.35
CA ALA A 253 7.26 17.05 -19.91
C ALA A 253 8.70 16.65 -19.60
N VAL A 254 9.35 15.90 -20.48
CA VAL A 254 10.78 15.54 -20.36
C VAL A 254 11.68 16.73 -20.70
N GLU A 255 11.28 17.60 -21.65
CA GLU A 255 12.01 18.83 -21.99
C GLU A 255 11.99 19.85 -20.86
N LEU A 256 10.87 19.98 -20.12
CA LEU A 256 10.77 20.88 -18.97
C LEU A 256 11.58 20.43 -17.73
N ALA A 257 11.95 19.15 -17.66
CA ALA A 257 12.79 18.61 -16.58
C ALA A 257 14.29 18.69 -16.87
N SER A 258 14.68 19.24 -18.02
CA SER A 258 16.07 19.40 -18.45
C SER A 258 16.60 20.84 -18.35
N VAL A 259 15.88 21.76 -17.68
CA VAL A 259 16.32 23.14 -17.40
C VAL A 259 16.80 23.29 -15.97
#